data_32a39649e9332e2093dec2d40c0dc2c3
#
_entry.id   32a39649e9332e2093dec2d40c0dc2c3
#
_cell.length_a   1.000
_cell.length_b   1.000
_cell.length_c   1.000
_cell.angle_alpha   90.00
_cell.angle_beta   90.00
_cell.angle_gamma   90.00
#
_symmetry.space_group_name_H-M   'P 1'
#
loop_
_entity.id
_entity.type
_entity.pdbx_description
1 polymer ?
#
loop_
_entity_poly.entity_id
_entity_poly.type
_entity_poly.pdbx_seq_one_letter_code
_entity_poly.pdbx_strand_id
1 'polypeptide(L)'
;MKDKTQTTAGSWALQGSLVPRDAFVVTKLRDAGALLLGKATLSEWADMRTNSYSEGYSGRGGQCRSPYNLTLNPGGSSSGSGSGVGANAFSFALGTETDGSVISPAERNAIVGIKPTVGLTSRAGVIPESAHQDTVGTFGKTLRDAVYAFDAIWE
;
A
#
# COMPACT_ATOMS: atom_id res chain seq x y z
N MET A 1 -5.67 -9.18 1.64
CA MET A 1 -5.46 -9.86 2.93
C MET A 1 -6.79 -10.36 3.43
N LYS A 2 -6.89 -11.66 3.69
CA LYS A 2 -8.08 -12.29 4.28
C LYS A 2 -8.05 -12.15 5.80
N ASP A 3 -9.01 -11.44 6.35
CA ASP A 3 -9.24 -11.29 7.79
C ASP A 3 -10.70 -10.84 8.04
N LYS A 4 -10.98 -10.32 9.21
CA LYS A 4 -12.30 -9.78 9.57
C LYS A 4 -12.57 -8.38 8.99
N THR A 5 -11.54 -7.70 8.43
CA THR A 5 -11.69 -6.38 7.84
C THR A 5 -12.00 -6.47 6.35
N GLN A 6 -12.74 -5.49 5.85
CA GLN A 6 -13.15 -5.43 4.45
C GLN A 6 -11.98 -5.02 3.54
N THR A 7 -12.02 -5.45 2.29
CA THR A 7 -11.11 -5.00 1.23
C THR A 7 -11.90 -4.16 0.24
N THR A 8 -11.69 -2.84 0.24
CA THR A 8 -12.63 -1.90 -0.37
C THR A 8 -12.00 -0.92 -1.34
N ALA A 9 -10.67 -0.93 -1.53
CA ALA A 9 -9.98 0.11 -2.31
C ALA A 9 -10.37 1.55 -1.89
N GLY A 10 -10.69 1.75 -0.60
CA GLY A 10 -11.16 3.03 -0.06
C GLY A 10 -12.59 3.41 -0.42
N SER A 11 -13.31 2.59 -1.18
CA SER A 11 -14.61 2.93 -1.76
C SER A 11 -15.79 2.28 -1.02
N TRP A 12 -16.90 3.01 -0.96
CA TRP A 12 -18.20 2.48 -0.50
C TRP A 12 -18.80 1.46 -1.47
N ALA A 13 -18.37 1.45 -2.74
CA ALA A 13 -18.83 0.48 -3.74
C ALA A 13 -18.50 -0.97 -3.35
N LEU A 14 -17.43 -1.18 -2.58
CA LEU A 14 -17.02 -2.48 -2.08
C LEU A 14 -17.32 -2.67 -0.58
N GLN A 15 -18.28 -1.93 -0.04
CA GLN A 15 -18.72 -2.16 1.33
C GLN A 15 -19.23 -3.59 1.52
N GLY A 16 -18.77 -4.24 2.58
CA GLY A 16 -19.10 -5.65 2.85
C GLY A 16 -18.16 -6.65 2.17
N SER A 17 -17.23 -6.20 1.32
CA SER A 17 -16.29 -7.08 0.62
C SER A 17 -15.29 -7.74 1.59
N LEU A 18 -15.51 -9.02 1.86
CA LEU A 18 -14.58 -9.90 2.56
C LEU A 18 -13.98 -10.87 1.56
N VAL A 19 -12.67 -10.76 1.34
CA VAL A 19 -12.00 -11.60 0.35
C VAL A 19 -11.89 -13.05 0.81
N PRO A 20 -12.08 -14.03 -0.09
CA PRO A 20 -12.10 -15.45 0.28
C PRO A 20 -10.72 -16.01 0.62
N ARG A 21 -9.66 -15.37 0.16
CA ARG A 21 -8.26 -15.82 0.34
C ARG A 21 -7.30 -14.63 0.42
N ASP A 22 -6.09 -14.88 0.91
CA ASP A 22 -5.01 -13.90 0.85
C ASP A 22 -4.53 -13.68 -0.59
N ALA A 23 -4.00 -12.50 -0.87
CA ALA A 23 -3.15 -12.29 -2.02
C ALA A 23 -1.85 -13.07 -1.84
N PHE A 24 -1.20 -13.47 -2.93
CA PHE A 24 0.00 -14.30 -2.86
C PHE A 24 1.11 -13.67 -1.99
N VAL A 25 1.39 -12.40 -2.16
CA VAL A 25 2.38 -11.66 -1.35
C VAL A 25 2.04 -11.66 0.15
N VAL A 26 0.77 -11.69 0.51
CA VAL A 26 0.32 -11.78 1.91
C VAL A 26 0.57 -13.18 2.47
N THR A 27 0.34 -14.21 1.67
CA THR A 27 0.67 -15.60 2.05
C THR A 27 2.17 -15.72 2.33
N LYS A 28 3.03 -15.22 1.44
CA LYS A 28 4.47 -15.21 1.62
C LYS A 28 4.91 -14.50 2.91
N LEU A 29 4.31 -13.35 3.23
CA LEU A 29 4.60 -12.65 4.48
C LEU A 29 4.20 -13.47 5.71
N ARG A 30 3.04 -14.16 5.68
CA ARG A 30 2.64 -15.04 6.79
C ARG A 30 3.62 -16.21 6.97
N ASP A 31 4.03 -16.82 5.86
CA ASP A 31 5.00 -17.95 5.86
C ASP A 31 6.37 -17.50 6.39
N ALA A 32 6.75 -16.24 6.13
CA ALA A 32 7.94 -15.61 6.70
C ALA A 32 7.79 -15.21 8.18
N GLY A 33 6.62 -15.41 8.80
CA GLY A 33 6.37 -15.11 10.20
C GLY A 33 5.99 -13.64 10.49
N ALA A 34 5.64 -12.86 9.48
CA ALA A 34 5.23 -11.48 9.67
C ALA A 34 3.88 -11.38 10.40
N LEU A 35 3.79 -10.45 11.34
CA LEU A 35 2.56 -10.10 12.04
C LEU A 35 1.80 -9.05 11.22
N LEU A 36 0.65 -9.43 10.70
CA LEU A 36 -0.20 -8.56 9.90
C LEU A 36 -1.15 -7.76 10.79
N LEU A 37 -0.92 -6.47 10.92
CA LEU A 37 -1.67 -5.59 11.83
C LEU A 37 -3.00 -5.12 11.23
N GLY A 38 -3.11 -4.98 9.92
CA GLY A 38 -4.32 -4.50 9.28
C GLY A 38 -4.12 -4.08 7.83
N LYS A 39 -5.08 -3.33 7.32
CA LYS A 39 -5.09 -2.73 5.99
C LYS A 39 -4.96 -1.22 6.12
N ALA A 40 -3.98 -0.64 5.46
CA ALA A 40 -3.79 0.79 5.43
C ALA A 40 -4.83 1.46 4.52
N THR A 41 -5.13 2.72 4.77
CA THR A 41 -5.89 3.55 3.84
C THR A 41 -5.08 3.85 2.58
N LEU A 42 -5.76 4.26 1.53
CA LEU A 42 -5.15 4.64 0.24
C LEU A 42 -6.00 5.73 -0.40
N SER A 43 -5.47 6.37 -1.45
CA SER A 43 -6.32 7.15 -2.34
C SER A 43 -7.36 6.24 -2.99
N GLU A 44 -8.62 6.66 -3.04
CA GLU A 44 -9.71 5.80 -3.52
C GLU A 44 -9.45 5.28 -4.93
N TRP A 45 -9.52 3.95 -5.09
CA TRP A 45 -9.23 3.26 -6.36
C TRP A 45 -7.85 3.60 -6.96
N ALA A 46 -6.85 3.82 -6.11
CA ALA A 46 -5.48 4.16 -6.53
C ALA A 46 -5.39 5.41 -7.42
N ASP A 47 -6.36 6.33 -7.29
CA ASP A 47 -6.52 7.56 -8.09
C ASP A 47 -6.88 7.33 -9.58
N MET A 48 -7.09 6.07 -10.02
CA MET A 48 -7.33 5.73 -11.43
C MET A 48 -8.59 6.33 -12.05
N ARG A 49 -9.52 6.87 -11.24
CA ARG A 49 -10.84 7.31 -11.71
C ARG A 49 -10.90 8.72 -12.25
N THR A 50 -9.91 9.57 -11.99
CA THR A 50 -9.91 10.99 -12.35
C THR A 50 -8.52 11.58 -12.25
N ASN A 51 -8.27 12.63 -13.04
CA ASN A 51 -7.07 13.45 -12.91
C ASN A 51 -7.23 14.59 -11.88
N SER A 52 -8.43 14.74 -11.28
CA SER A 52 -8.73 15.71 -10.22
C SER A 52 -9.00 14.99 -8.92
N TYR A 53 -7.95 14.47 -8.31
CA TYR A 53 -8.01 13.74 -7.04
C TYR A 53 -7.22 14.47 -5.94
N SER A 54 -7.45 14.07 -4.71
CA SER A 54 -6.62 14.43 -3.56
C SER A 54 -5.88 13.20 -3.08
N GLU A 55 -4.58 13.20 -3.24
CA GLU A 55 -3.74 12.09 -2.76
C GLU A 55 -4.02 11.78 -1.29
N GLY A 56 -4.22 10.51 -1.00
CA GLY A 56 -4.53 10.04 0.35
C GLY A 56 -5.98 10.19 0.76
N TYR A 57 -6.86 10.66 -0.11
CA TYR A 57 -8.29 10.74 0.19
C TYR A 57 -9.04 9.50 -0.30
N SER A 58 -9.94 9.03 0.54
CA SER A 58 -10.93 8.02 0.14
C SER A 58 -12.26 8.25 0.85
N GLY A 59 -13.36 7.88 0.21
CA GLY A 59 -14.69 8.01 0.78
C GLY A 59 -14.86 7.30 2.12
N ARG A 60 -14.13 6.19 2.32
CA ARG A 60 -14.20 5.41 3.56
C ARG A 60 -13.20 5.82 4.63
N GLY A 61 -12.01 6.23 4.23
CA GLY A 61 -10.92 6.54 5.15
C GLY A 61 -10.73 8.03 5.44
N GLY A 62 -11.42 8.90 4.68
CA GLY A 62 -11.18 10.33 4.73
C GLY A 62 -9.80 10.70 4.18
N GLN A 63 -9.26 11.83 4.62
CA GLN A 63 -7.98 12.35 4.18
C GLN A 63 -6.83 11.86 5.07
N CYS A 64 -5.98 11.01 4.53
CA CYS A 64 -4.68 10.68 5.12
C CYS A 64 -3.76 11.91 5.09
N ARG A 65 -2.89 12.05 6.08
CA ARG A 65 -1.95 13.17 6.20
C ARG A 65 -0.55 12.67 6.47
N SER A 66 0.45 13.46 6.08
CA SER A 66 1.82 13.18 6.48
C SER A 66 2.00 13.37 7.99
N PRO A 67 2.67 12.44 8.69
CA PRO A 67 2.90 12.56 10.14
C PRO A 67 3.85 13.70 10.51
N TYR A 68 4.63 14.19 9.55
CA TYR A 68 5.58 15.28 9.78
C TYR A 68 4.94 16.66 9.66
N ASN A 69 3.90 16.79 8.82
CA ASN A 69 3.16 18.02 8.66
C ASN A 69 1.73 17.70 8.21
N LEU A 70 0.79 17.85 9.12
CA LEU A 70 -0.63 17.52 8.89
C LEU A 70 -1.34 18.43 7.87
N THR A 71 -0.70 19.50 7.39
CA THR A 71 -1.23 20.35 6.32
C THR A 71 -0.88 19.85 4.93
N LEU A 72 0.13 18.95 4.81
CA LEU A 72 0.59 18.40 3.55
C LEU A 72 -0.12 17.10 3.21
N ASN A 73 -0.29 16.86 1.91
CA ASN A 73 -0.73 15.55 1.46
C ASN A 73 0.39 14.50 1.70
N PRO A 74 0.04 13.24 1.94
CA PRO A 74 1.00 12.19 2.28
C PRO A 74 1.63 11.53 1.05
N GLY A 75 1.35 12.03 -0.16
CA GLY A 75 1.58 11.26 -1.38
C GLY A 75 0.56 10.12 -1.54
N GLY A 76 0.48 9.58 -2.71
CA GLY A 76 -0.45 8.51 -3.07
C GLY A 76 0.05 7.65 -4.24
N SER A 77 -0.69 6.61 -4.45
CA SER A 77 -1.94 6.20 -3.80
C SER A 77 -1.76 5.36 -2.52
N SER A 78 -0.60 4.76 -2.24
CA SER A 78 -0.36 3.94 -1.03
C SER A 78 -0.12 4.80 0.23
N SER A 79 -0.99 5.77 0.47
CA SER A 79 -0.84 6.86 1.44
C SER A 79 -0.72 6.38 2.88
N GLY A 80 -1.64 5.54 3.31
CA GLY A 80 -1.64 5.03 4.69
C GLY A 80 -0.48 4.09 4.98
N SER A 81 -0.01 3.34 3.97
CA SER A 81 1.20 2.53 4.08
C SER A 81 2.42 3.42 4.33
N GLY A 82 2.60 4.47 3.52
CA GLY A 82 3.70 5.42 3.68
C GLY A 82 3.62 6.20 5.00
N SER A 83 2.47 6.80 5.30
CA SER A 83 2.28 7.58 6.53
C SER A 83 2.44 6.75 7.79
N GLY A 84 1.95 5.52 7.80
CA GLY A 84 2.04 4.64 8.97
C GLY A 84 3.47 4.21 9.27
N VAL A 85 4.28 3.89 8.26
CA VAL A 85 5.72 3.63 8.44
C VAL A 85 6.43 4.92 8.86
N GLY A 86 6.11 6.06 8.24
CA GLY A 86 6.64 7.37 8.63
C GLY A 86 6.39 7.71 10.08
N ALA A 87 5.19 7.40 10.58
CA ALA A 87 4.77 7.60 11.98
C ALA A 87 5.31 6.56 12.96
N ASN A 88 6.07 5.55 12.52
CA ASN A 88 6.50 4.40 13.33
C ASN A 88 5.33 3.57 13.90
N ALA A 89 4.16 3.57 13.26
CA ALA A 89 3.03 2.75 13.68
C ALA A 89 3.27 1.25 13.41
N PHE A 90 4.09 0.94 12.42
CA PHE A 90 4.52 -0.41 12.06
C PHE A 90 5.90 -0.36 11.36
N SER A 91 6.62 -1.47 11.40
CA SER A 91 8.02 -1.54 10.96
C SER A 91 8.15 -1.46 9.43
N PHE A 92 7.19 -2.05 8.71
CA PHE A 92 7.15 -2.02 7.25
C PHE A 92 5.70 -2.09 6.75
N ALA A 93 5.50 -1.79 5.49
CA ALA A 93 4.21 -1.94 4.83
C ALA A 93 4.37 -2.39 3.37
N LEU A 94 3.30 -2.94 2.81
CA LEU A 94 3.16 -3.12 1.37
C LEU A 94 2.40 -1.93 0.77
N GLY A 95 2.75 -1.62 -0.46
CA GLY A 95 1.98 -0.75 -1.32
C GLY A 95 1.91 -1.32 -2.73
N THR A 96 1.15 -0.69 -3.58
CA THR A 96 1.11 -1.00 -5.01
C THR A 96 1.47 0.23 -5.81
N GLU A 97 2.12 0.03 -6.93
CA GLU A 97 2.42 1.13 -7.83
C GLU A 97 2.13 0.74 -9.28
N THR A 98 1.41 1.62 -9.93
CA THR A 98 1.24 1.66 -11.38
C THR A 98 2.06 2.81 -11.93
N ASP A 99 1.94 3.98 -11.30
CA ASP A 99 2.63 5.21 -11.65
C ASP A 99 2.81 6.08 -10.39
N GLY A 100 3.95 5.97 -9.72
CA GLY A 100 4.31 6.80 -8.57
C GLY A 100 3.79 6.34 -7.20
N SER A 101 2.87 5.38 -7.13
CA SER A 101 2.06 5.10 -5.92
C SER A 101 2.81 4.42 -4.75
N VAL A 102 4.06 4.04 -4.90
CA VAL A 102 5.01 3.67 -3.82
C VAL A 102 6.04 4.78 -3.63
N ILE A 103 6.57 5.30 -4.72
CA ILE A 103 7.66 6.30 -4.67
C ILE A 103 7.17 7.63 -4.09
N SER A 104 5.99 8.13 -4.52
CA SER A 104 5.44 9.39 -4.01
C SER A 104 5.16 9.36 -2.49
N PRO A 105 4.43 8.36 -1.93
CA PRO A 105 4.27 8.32 -0.48
C PRO A 105 5.56 8.04 0.28
N ALA A 106 6.55 7.36 -0.30
CA ALA A 106 7.87 7.21 0.34
C ALA A 106 8.58 8.55 0.49
N GLU A 107 8.64 9.33 -0.59
CA GLU A 107 9.22 10.68 -0.60
C GLU A 107 8.53 11.59 0.42
N ARG A 108 7.19 11.67 0.37
CA ARG A 108 6.38 12.57 1.20
C ARG A 108 6.41 12.25 2.69
N ASN A 109 6.77 11.04 3.05
CA ASN A 109 6.82 10.60 4.45
C ASN A 109 8.25 10.29 4.92
N ALA A 110 9.28 10.71 4.17
CA ALA A 110 10.70 10.57 4.51
C ALA A 110 11.07 9.13 4.94
N ILE A 111 10.66 8.17 4.13
CA ILE A 111 10.92 6.74 4.31
C ILE A 111 11.49 6.13 3.04
N VAL A 112 11.90 4.87 3.12
CA VAL A 112 12.34 4.12 1.94
C VAL A 112 11.15 3.37 1.32
N GLY A 113 10.95 3.58 0.02
CA GLY A 113 10.03 2.79 -0.81
C GLY A 113 10.80 2.02 -1.88
N ILE A 114 10.47 0.75 -2.06
CA ILE A 114 11.02 -0.07 -3.13
C ILE A 114 9.89 -0.39 -4.11
N LYS A 115 9.98 0.16 -5.32
CA LYS A 115 9.16 -0.23 -6.46
C LYS A 115 9.96 -1.21 -7.33
N PRO A 116 9.69 -2.50 -7.27
CA PRO A 116 10.41 -3.46 -8.09
C PRO A 116 10.01 -3.37 -9.56
N THR A 117 10.80 -4.01 -10.40
CA THR A 117 10.42 -4.28 -11.79
C THR A 117 9.14 -5.13 -11.82
N VAL A 118 8.24 -4.82 -12.76
CA VAL A 118 7.01 -5.61 -12.96
C VAL A 118 7.36 -7.08 -13.19
N GLY A 119 6.71 -7.96 -12.44
CA GLY A 119 6.94 -9.40 -12.48
C GLY A 119 7.89 -9.94 -11.40
N LEU A 120 8.59 -9.10 -10.64
CA LEU A 120 9.40 -9.56 -9.51
C LEU A 120 8.59 -9.85 -8.25
N THR A 121 7.36 -9.38 -8.19
CA THR A 121 6.41 -9.66 -7.10
C THR A 121 5.06 -10.03 -7.69
N SER A 122 4.41 -11.03 -7.09
CA SER A 122 3.12 -11.51 -7.58
C SER A 122 2.01 -10.48 -7.38
N ARG A 123 1.17 -10.35 -8.40
CA ARG A 123 -0.07 -9.54 -8.36
C ARG A 123 -1.30 -10.39 -8.12
N ALA A 124 -1.15 -11.70 -7.88
CA ALA A 124 -2.27 -12.59 -7.64
C ALA A 124 -3.04 -12.19 -6.37
N GLY A 125 -4.32 -11.85 -6.53
CA GLY A 125 -5.19 -11.38 -5.45
C GLY A 125 -5.03 -9.89 -5.10
N VAL A 126 -4.35 -9.12 -5.93
CA VAL A 126 -4.28 -7.65 -5.89
C VAL A 126 -5.30 -7.07 -6.86
N ILE A 127 -6.00 -6.01 -6.48
CA ILE A 127 -6.93 -5.30 -7.36
C ILE A 127 -6.11 -4.66 -8.48
N PRO A 128 -6.39 -4.97 -9.77
CA PRO A 128 -5.58 -4.49 -10.87
C PRO A 128 -5.94 -3.06 -11.29
N GLU A 129 -4.94 -2.35 -11.79
CA GLU A 129 -5.10 -1.08 -12.49
C GLU A 129 -4.56 -1.22 -13.93
N SER A 130 -3.29 -1.61 -14.08
CA SER A 130 -2.66 -1.81 -15.39
C SER A 130 -1.84 -3.11 -15.39
N ALA A 131 -2.17 -4.02 -16.30
CA ALA A 131 -1.45 -5.29 -16.43
C ALA A 131 0.04 -5.12 -16.81
N HIS A 132 0.40 -3.98 -17.40
CA HIS A 132 1.76 -3.71 -17.87
C HIS A 132 2.63 -2.91 -16.88
N GLN A 133 2.01 -2.28 -15.87
CA GLN A 133 2.70 -1.34 -14.99
C GLN A 133 2.62 -1.73 -13.52
N ASP A 134 1.55 -2.40 -13.10
CA ASP A 134 1.32 -2.72 -11.70
C ASP A 134 2.43 -3.57 -11.10
N THR A 135 2.85 -3.19 -9.91
CA THR A 135 3.75 -4.00 -9.08
C THR A 135 3.42 -3.81 -7.61
N VAL A 136 3.73 -4.81 -6.79
CA VAL A 136 3.67 -4.68 -5.34
C VAL A 136 5.04 -4.29 -4.84
N GLY A 137 5.10 -3.20 -4.10
CA GLY A 137 6.32 -2.69 -3.50
C GLY A 137 6.26 -2.67 -1.97
N THR A 138 7.37 -2.29 -1.37
CA THR A 138 7.54 -2.29 0.08
C THR A 138 7.98 -0.93 0.60
N PHE A 139 7.55 -0.61 1.82
CA PHE A 139 7.99 0.54 2.59
C PHE A 139 8.71 0.08 3.85
N GLY A 140 9.78 0.78 4.19
CA GLY A 140 10.49 0.63 5.46
C GLY A 140 11.01 1.96 5.97
N LYS A 141 11.23 2.07 7.28
CA LYS A 141 11.85 3.27 7.85
C LYS A 141 13.31 3.39 7.41
N THR A 142 13.98 2.26 7.26
CA THR A 142 15.34 2.15 6.73
C THR A 142 15.35 1.30 5.47
N LEU A 143 16.43 1.41 4.70
CA LEU A 143 16.64 0.55 3.52
C LEU A 143 16.58 -0.93 3.90
N ARG A 144 17.14 -1.30 5.06
CA ARG A 144 17.15 -2.68 5.54
C ARG A 144 15.75 -3.21 5.78
N ASP A 145 14.86 -2.42 6.40
CA ASP A 145 13.48 -2.81 6.66
C ASP A 145 12.72 -3.04 5.34
N ALA A 146 12.87 -2.12 4.39
CA ALA A 146 12.23 -2.22 3.08
C ALA A 146 12.74 -3.44 2.29
N VAL A 147 14.05 -3.73 2.34
CA VAL A 147 14.67 -4.88 1.66
C VAL A 147 14.21 -6.19 2.29
N TYR A 148 14.17 -6.31 3.62
CA TYR A 148 13.68 -7.53 4.28
C TYR A 148 12.22 -7.82 3.95
N ALA A 149 11.39 -6.78 3.92
CA ALA A 149 10.00 -6.93 3.50
C ALA A 149 9.89 -7.35 2.02
N PHE A 150 10.76 -6.82 1.15
CA PHE A 150 10.81 -7.15 -0.27
C PHE A 150 11.28 -8.59 -0.48
N ASP A 151 12.35 -9.02 0.20
CA ASP A 151 12.88 -10.37 0.14
C ASP A 151 11.83 -11.43 0.52
N ALA A 152 10.98 -11.10 1.50
CA ALA A 152 9.90 -11.98 1.92
C ALA A 152 8.80 -12.17 0.87
N ILE A 153 8.62 -11.25 -0.08
CA ILE A 153 7.54 -11.30 -1.09
C ILE A 153 8.03 -11.54 -2.52
N TRP A 154 9.33 -11.55 -2.73
CA TRP A 154 9.94 -11.78 -4.03
C TRP A 154 9.63 -13.19 -4.57
N GLU A 155 9.48 -13.33 -5.92
CA GLU A 155 9.27 -14.58 -6.65
C GLU A 155 10.54 -15.06 -7.36
#